data_c3b5176f00269d1a48917877c86cba3c
#
_entry.id   c3b5176f00269d1a48917877c86cba3c
#
_cell.length_a   1.000
_cell.length_b   1.000
_cell.length_c   1.000
_cell.angle_alpha   90.00
_cell.angle_beta   90.00
_cell.angle_gamma   90.00
#
_symmetry.space_group_name_H-M   'P 1'
#
loop_
_entity.id
_entity.type
_entity.pdbx_description
1 polymer ?
#
loop_
_entity_poly.entity_id
_entity_poly.type
_entity_poly.pdbx_seq_one_letter_code
_entity_poly.pdbx_strand_id
1 'polypeptide(L)'
;MSILFSADEILQVAEQIERNGARFYRRASQGFTDARARQLLLDLASMEDGHQETFAAMRADLARQEREPTVPDPYGEAILYVRGMADGHVFDVRKDSSERLTGKETMEDILNTAIGLEKDSIVFYLGIKEIVPKRLSKQRIDDIIKEEMGHIAVLSRELAALKG
;
A
#
# COMPACT_ATOMS: atom_id res chain seq x y z
N MET A 1 0.72 29.16 2.17
CA MET A 1 -0.36 28.44 2.88
C MET A 1 0.12 27.03 3.13
N SER A 2 0.33 26.68 4.39
CA SER A 2 0.63 25.29 4.77
C SER A 2 -0.65 24.48 4.58
N ILE A 3 -0.66 23.57 3.61
CA ILE A 3 -1.80 22.64 3.45
C ILE A 3 -1.60 21.56 4.49
N LEU A 4 -2.34 21.66 5.57
CA LEU A 4 -2.36 20.67 6.65
C LEU A 4 -3.21 19.48 6.19
N PHE A 5 -2.58 18.32 6.05
CA PHE A 5 -3.32 17.06 5.91
C PHE A 5 -3.89 16.65 7.28
N SER A 6 -5.13 16.23 7.27
CA SER A 6 -5.71 15.56 8.43
C SER A 6 -5.25 14.10 8.48
N ALA A 7 -5.26 13.50 9.66
CA ALA A 7 -5.03 12.06 9.80
C ALA A 7 -6.03 11.23 8.97
N ASP A 8 -7.25 11.74 8.79
CA ASP A 8 -8.27 11.12 7.94
C ASP A 8 -7.85 11.06 6.48
N GLU A 9 -7.33 12.17 5.92
CA GLU A 9 -6.86 12.21 4.52
C GLU A 9 -5.65 11.28 4.29
N ILE A 10 -4.75 11.19 5.26
CA ILE A 10 -3.58 10.31 5.19
C ILE A 10 -4.01 8.84 5.18
N LEU A 11 -4.92 8.46 6.07
CA LEU A 11 -5.45 7.10 6.11
C LEU A 11 -6.31 6.79 4.86
N GLN A 12 -6.97 7.78 4.28
CA GLN A 12 -7.68 7.63 3.00
C GLN A 12 -6.72 7.31 1.85
N VAL A 13 -5.54 7.93 1.84
CA VAL A 13 -4.49 7.60 0.87
C VAL A 13 -4.01 6.17 1.08
N ALA A 14 -3.78 5.74 2.32
CA ALA A 14 -3.43 4.36 2.63
C ALA A 14 -4.48 3.37 2.11
N GLU A 15 -5.77 3.59 2.39
CA GLU A 15 -6.86 2.77 1.85
C GLU A 15 -6.82 2.68 0.31
N GLN A 16 -6.48 3.78 -0.37
CA GLN A 16 -6.41 3.80 -1.82
C GLN A 16 -5.21 3.01 -2.35
N ILE A 17 -4.08 3.06 -1.65
CA ILE A 17 -2.89 2.26 -1.96
C ILE A 17 -3.26 0.77 -1.94
N GLU A 18 -3.88 0.29 -0.86
CA GLU A 18 -4.27 -1.11 -0.72
C GLU A 18 -5.30 -1.54 -1.78
N ARG A 19 -6.26 -0.67 -2.06
CA ARG A 19 -7.24 -0.92 -3.12
C ARG A 19 -6.59 -1.07 -4.49
N ASN A 20 -5.59 -0.25 -4.78
CA ASN A 20 -4.83 -0.32 -6.03
C ASN A 20 -3.96 -1.59 -6.09
N GLY A 21 -3.35 -1.99 -4.97
CA GLY A 21 -2.62 -3.24 -4.83
C GLY A 21 -3.50 -4.46 -5.11
N ALA A 22 -4.67 -4.52 -4.46
CA ALA A 22 -5.64 -5.60 -4.70
C ALA A 22 -6.07 -5.69 -6.19
N ARG A 23 -6.29 -4.56 -6.84
CA ARG A 23 -6.61 -4.52 -8.28
C ARG A 23 -5.46 -5.00 -9.14
N PHE A 24 -4.23 -4.57 -8.82
CA PHE A 24 -3.04 -5.00 -9.52
C PHE A 24 -2.91 -6.52 -9.51
N TYR A 25 -2.97 -7.14 -8.33
CA TYR A 25 -2.86 -8.58 -8.19
C TYR A 25 -3.99 -9.34 -8.89
N ARG A 26 -5.24 -8.87 -8.79
CA ARG A 26 -6.37 -9.47 -9.51
C ARG A 26 -6.20 -9.39 -11.02
N ARG A 27 -5.78 -8.26 -11.54
CA ARG A 27 -5.56 -8.10 -12.98
C ARG A 27 -4.37 -8.91 -13.47
N ALA A 28 -3.27 -8.91 -12.73
CA ALA A 28 -2.12 -9.76 -13.04
C ALA A 28 -2.50 -11.25 -13.08
N SER A 29 -3.33 -11.73 -12.16
CA SER A 29 -3.78 -13.12 -12.13
C SER A 29 -4.50 -13.56 -13.40
N GLN A 30 -5.15 -12.65 -14.11
CA GLN A 30 -5.86 -12.94 -15.37
C GLN A 30 -4.92 -13.27 -16.54
N GLY A 31 -3.66 -12.82 -16.47
CA GLY A 31 -2.64 -13.06 -17.49
C GLY A 31 -2.04 -14.47 -17.45
N PHE A 32 -2.35 -15.28 -16.44
CA PHE A 32 -1.73 -16.60 -16.26
C PHE A 32 -2.75 -17.73 -16.30
N THR A 33 -2.38 -18.84 -16.95
CA THR A 33 -3.17 -20.07 -17.01
C THR A 33 -2.77 -21.05 -15.90
N ASP A 34 -1.55 -20.94 -15.39
CA ASP A 34 -1.08 -21.77 -14.27
C ASP A 34 -1.88 -21.49 -13.00
N ALA A 35 -2.48 -22.53 -12.43
CA ALA A 35 -3.39 -22.40 -11.30
C ALA A 35 -2.67 -21.94 -10.03
N ARG A 36 -1.41 -22.37 -9.82
CA ARG A 36 -0.62 -21.98 -8.65
C ARG A 36 -0.24 -20.49 -8.70
N ALA A 37 0.21 -20.04 -9.87
CA ALA A 37 0.54 -18.63 -10.08
C ALA A 37 -0.69 -17.73 -9.88
N ARG A 38 -1.83 -18.12 -10.44
CA ARG A 38 -3.09 -17.39 -10.27
C ARG A 38 -3.52 -17.33 -8.81
N GLN A 39 -3.45 -18.47 -8.10
CA GLN A 39 -3.87 -18.54 -6.70
C GLN A 39 -3.00 -17.65 -5.83
N LEU A 40 -1.67 -17.68 -5.99
CA LEU A 40 -0.75 -16.80 -5.29
C LEU A 40 -1.16 -15.32 -5.43
N LEU A 41 -1.41 -14.84 -6.65
CA LEU A 41 -1.78 -13.46 -6.91
C LEU A 41 -3.16 -13.12 -6.32
N LEU A 42 -4.10 -14.05 -6.33
CA LEU A 42 -5.41 -13.85 -5.72
C LEU A 42 -5.35 -13.84 -4.18
N ASP A 43 -4.48 -14.64 -3.58
CA ASP A 43 -4.26 -14.63 -2.13
C ASP A 43 -3.65 -13.30 -1.69
N LEU A 44 -2.66 -12.78 -2.42
CA LEU A 44 -2.11 -11.44 -2.18
C LEU A 44 -3.20 -10.36 -2.32
N ALA A 45 -4.00 -10.40 -3.37
CA ALA A 45 -5.12 -9.47 -3.53
C ALA A 45 -6.10 -9.48 -2.34
N SER A 46 -6.35 -10.65 -1.76
CA SER A 46 -7.23 -10.77 -0.59
C SER A 46 -6.58 -10.19 0.68
N MET A 47 -5.26 -10.27 0.81
CA MET A 47 -4.53 -9.64 1.92
C MET A 47 -4.60 -8.12 1.82
N GLU A 48 -4.41 -7.54 0.62
CA GLU A 48 -4.57 -6.09 0.39
C GLU A 48 -5.97 -5.60 0.75
N ASP A 49 -7.03 -6.38 0.45
CA ASP A 49 -8.38 -6.03 0.90
C ASP A 49 -8.47 -5.97 2.43
N GLY A 50 -7.82 -6.89 3.14
CA GLY A 50 -7.76 -6.88 4.61
C GLY A 50 -7.02 -5.66 5.17
N HIS A 51 -5.93 -5.25 4.54
CA HIS A 51 -5.22 -4.02 4.90
C HIS A 51 -6.08 -2.78 4.66
N GLN A 52 -6.78 -2.70 3.54
CA GLN A 52 -7.71 -1.62 3.23
C GLN A 52 -8.81 -1.51 4.30
N GLU A 53 -9.40 -2.64 4.71
CA GLU A 53 -10.39 -2.67 5.78
C GLU A 53 -9.81 -2.19 7.12
N THR A 54 -8.55 -2.51 7.42
CA THR A 54 -7.85 -2.06 8.62
C THR A 54 -7.68 -0.54 8.63
N PHE A 55 -7.23 0.05 7.52
CA PHE A 55 -7.12 1.51 7.41
C PHE A 55 -8.47 2.21 7.46
N ALA A 56 -9.51 1.63 6.85
CA ALA A 56 -10.88 2.14 6.93
C ALA A 56 -11.41 2.12 8.38
N ALA A 57 -11.14 1.05 9.14
CA ALA A 57 -11.49 0.97 10.55
C ALA A 57 -10.72 2.01 11.40
N MET A 58 -9.43 2.23 11.12
CA MET A 58 -8.66 3.28 11.78
C MET A 58 -9.24 4.68 11.50
N ARG A 59 -9.72 4.94 10.29
CA ARG A 59 -10.41 6.19 9.97
C ARG A 59 -11.72 6.36 10.72
N ALA A 60 -12.49 5.28 10.83
CA ALA A 60 -13.76 5.29 11.58
C ALA A 60 -13.54 5.57 13.09
N ASP A 61 -12.40 5.13 13.64
CA ASP A 61 -12.00 5.36 15.02
C ASP A 61 -11.61 6.83 15.30
N LEU A 62 -11.40 7.65 14.25
CA LEU A 62 -11.11 9.07 14.41
C LEU A 62 -12.37 9.82 14.87
N ALA A 63 -12.27 10.57 15.98
CA ALA A 63 -13.31 11.51 16.37
C ALA A 63 -13.41 12.65 15.33
N ARG A 64 -14.62 13.22 15.20
CA ARG A 64 -14.87 14.31 14.24
C ARG A 64 -13.91 15.48 14.36
N GLN A 65 -13.50 15.83 15.59
CA GLN A 65 -12.54 16.90 15.88
C GLN A 65 -11.11 16.57 15.46
N GLU A 66 -10.80 15.29 15.25
CA GLU A 66 -9.49 14.78 14.89
C GLU A 66 -9.31 14.62 13.39
N ARG A 67 -10.37 14.76 12.63
CA ARG A 67 -10.34 14.84 11.16
C ARG A 67 -9.90 16.23 10.68
N GLU A 68 -9.99 17.23 11.56
CA GLU A 68 -9.42 18.57 11.33
C GLU A 68 -7.88 18.49 11.34
N PRO A 69 -7.19 19.41 10.63
CA PRO A 69 -5.73 19.41 10.58
C PRO A 69 -5.12 19.68 11.96
N THR A 70 -4.72 18.64 12.66
CA THR A 70 -4.15 18.73 14.03
C THR A 70 -2.77 18.10 14.15
N VAL A 71 -2.18 17.71 13.02
CA VAL A 71 -0.86 17.05 13.04
C VAL A 71 0.21 18.10 13.29
N PRO A 72 0.96 18.01 14.42
CA PRO A 72 2.09 18.91 14.64
C PRO A 72 3.21 18.57 13.66
N ASP A 73 3.24 19.26 12.56
CA ASP A 73 4.34 19.25 11.61
C ASP A 73 4.83 20.68 11.39
N PRO A 74 5.60 21.22 12.37
CA PRO A 74 5.96 22.64 12.41
C PRO A 74 6.80 23.07 11.21
N TYR A 75 7.42 22.15 10.52
CA TYR A 75 8.26 22.41 9.34
C TYR A 75 7.64 21.90 8.04
N GLY A 76 6.52 21.19 8.09
CA GLY A 76 5.86 20.60 6.93
C GLY A 76 6.61 19.42 6.29
N GLU A 77 7.65 18.91 6.94
CA GLU A 77 8.54 17.87 6.38
C GLU A 77 7.86 16.52 6.26
N ALA A 78 7.10 16.12 7.29
CA ALA A 78 6.40 14.85 7.27
C ALA A 78 5.31 14.82 6.20
N ILE A 79 4.62 15.93 6.02
CA ILE A 79 3.61 16.11 4.97
C ILE A 79 4.24 16.12 3.58
N LEU A 80 5.38 16.79 3.41
CA LEU A 80 6.13 16.79 2.15
C LEU A 80 6.61 15.37 1.82
N TYR A 81 7.06 14.62 2.83
CA TYR A 81 7.45 13.22 2.67
C TYR A 81 6.27 12.35 2.18
N VAL A 82 5.13 12.39 2.88
CA VAL A 82 3.94 11.62 2.50
C VAL A 82 3.45 12.00 1.10
N ARG A 83 3.47 13.29 0.75
CA ARG A 83 3.16 13.76 -0.61
C ARG A 83 4.14 13.24 -1.64
N GLY A 84 5.44 13.36 -1.37
CA GLY A 84 6.46 12.87 -2.30
C GLY A 84 6.33 11.38 -2.56
N MET A 85 5.92 10.62 -1.56
CA MET A 85 5.66 9.19 -1.69
C MET A 85 4.34 8.91 -2.42
N ALA A 86 3.29 9.71 -2.21
CA ALA A 86 2.00 9.54 -2.88
C ALA A 86 1.98 10.06 -4.33
N ASP A 87 2.75 11.12 -4.63
CA ASP A 87 2.66 11.89 -5.88
C ASP A 87 3.55 11.39 -7.03
N GLY A 88 4.26 10.30 -6.93
CA GLY A 88 5.10 10.00 -8.07
C GLY A 88 5.75 8.64 -8.16
N HIS A 89 5.69 7.87 -7.14
CA HIS A 89 6.34 6.58 -7.13
C HIS A 89 5.37 5.51 -6.64
N VAL A 90 5.04 4.59 -7.51
CA VAL A 90 4.47 3.27 -7.31
C VAL A 90 2.96 3.18 -7.18
N PHE A 91 2.36 3.86 -6.25
CA PHE A 91 0.91 4.03 -6.22
C PHE A 91 0.59 5.51 -6.39
N ASP A 92 0.82 6.05 -7.59
CA ASP A 92 0.10 7.28 -7.92
C ASP A 92 -1.37 6.97 -7.66
N VAL A 93 -1.89 7.49 -6.54
CA VAL A 93 -3.30 7.30 -6.13
C VAL A 93 -4.24 7.70 -7.27
N ARG A 94 -3.72 8.46 -8.23
CA ARG A 94 -4.37 8.91 -9.46
C ARG A 94 -4.18 7.93 -10.62
N LYS A 95 -3.23 6.99 -10.54
CA LYS A 95 -2.95 6.01 -11.60
C LYS A 95 -2.95 4.61 -11.01
N ASP A 96 -4.01 3.90 -11.26
CA ASP A 96 -4.10 2.50 -10.95
C ASP A 96 -2.96 1.74 -11.66
N SER A 97 -2.05 1.14 -10.89
CA SER A 97 -0.93 0.35 -11.43
C SER A 97 -1.41 -0.81 -12.29
N SER A 98 -2.64 -1.29 -12.06
CA SER A 98 -3.28 -2.31 -12.90
C SER A 98 -3.50 -1.83 -14.33
N GLU A 99 -3.67 -0.52 -14.57
CA GLU A 99 -3.86 0.05 -15.90
C GLU A 99 -2.61 -0.05 -16.79
N ARG A 100 -1.42 -0.20 -16.16
CA ARG A 100 -0.16 -0.38 -16.89
C ARG A 100 0.04 -1.81 -17.38
N LEU A 101 -0.71 -2.77 -16.85
CA LEU A 101 -0.62 -4.16 -17.28
C LEU A 101 -1.23 -4.34 -18.66
N THR A 102 -0.42 -4.84 -19.59
CA THR A 102 -0.79 -5.09 -20.99
C THR A 102 -1.38 -6.48 -21.21
N GLY A 103 -1.22 -7.38 -20.21
CA GLY A 103 -1.57 -8.79 -20.29
C GLY A 103 -0.52 -9.64 -21.01
N LYS A 104 0.67 -9.06 -21.30
CA LYS A 104 1.80 -9.73 -21.93
C LYS A 104 3.01 -9.89 -21.01
N GLU A 105 2.88 -9.41 -19.77
CA GLU A 105 3.93 -9.51 -18.78
C GLU A 105 4.24 -10.96 -18.45
N THR A 106 5.53 -11.26 -18.28
CA THR A 106 5.96 -12.54 -17.72
C THR A 106 5.70 -12.59 -16.22
N MET A 107 5.72 -13.79 -15.62
CA MET A 107 5.64 -13.90 -14.17
C MET A 107 6.80 -13.17 -13.49
N GLU A 108 8.01 -13.20 -14.07
CA GLU A 108 9.16 -12.44 -13.57
C GLU A 108 8.89 -10.93 -13.54
N ASP A 109 8.29 -10.38 -14.61
CA ASP A 109 7.91 -8.97 -14.68
C ASP A 109 6.91 -8.60 -13.57
N ILE A 110 5.87 -9.42 -13.39
CA ILE A 110 4.85 -9.22 -12.36
C ILE A 110 5.47 -9.28 -10.96
N LEU A 111 6.29 -10.29 -10.65
CA LEU A 111 6.90 -10.45 -9.34
C LEU A 111 7.86 -9.28 -9.01
N ASN A 112 8.67 -8.85 -9.98
CA ASN A 112 9.56 -7.69 -9.79
C ASN A 112 8.78 -6.40 -9.57
N THR A 113 7.71 -6.18 -10.33
CA THR A 113 6.82 -5.03 -10.14
C THR A 113 6.18 -5.07 -8.77
N ALA A 114 5.60 -6.20 -8.38
CA ALA A 114 4.96 -6.39 -7.08
C ALA A 114 5.94 -6.10 -5.92
N ILE A 115 7.16 -6.65 -5.94
CA ILE A 115 8.19 -6.38 -4.93
C ILE A 115 8.47 -4.87 -4.81
N GLY A 116 8.49 -4.15 -5.93
CA GLY A 116 8.63 -2.70 -5.95
C GLY A 116 7.46 -2.02 -5.23
N LEU A 117 6.23 -2.44 -5.54
CA LEU A 117 5.00 -1.92 -4.95
C LEU A 117 4.97 -2.11 -3.43
N GLU A 118 5.29 -3.32 -2.95
CA GLU A 118 5.35 -3.61 -1.51
C GLU A 118 6.39 -2.77 -0.77
N LYS A 119 7.59 -2.62 -1.35
CA LYS A 119 8.65 -1.78 -0.77
C LYS A 119 8.19 -0.34 -0.58
N ASP A 120 7.48 0.21 -1.54
CA ASP A 120 7.04 1.60 -1.49
C ASP A 120 5.86 1.76 -0.51
N SER A 121 4.97 0.76 -0.41
CA SER A 121 3.93 0.71 0.64
C SER A 121 4.57 0.76 2.03
N ILE A 122 5.58 -0.08 2.30
CA ILE A 122 6.31 -0.07 3.57
C ILE A 122 6.88 1.31 3.89
N VAL A 123 7.57 1.93 2.92
CA VAL A 123 8.18 3.26 3.12
C VAL A 123 7.11 4.31 3.40
N PHE A 124 5.97 4.25 2.72
CA PHE A 124 4.83 5.14 2.97
C PHE A 124 4.26 4.92 4.37
N TYR A 125 4.03 3.66 4.80
CA TYR A 125 3.46 3.35 6.12
C TYR A 125 4.40 3.70 7.28
N LEU A 126 5.70 3.59 7.09
CA LEU A 126 6.67 4.12 8.05
C LEU A 126 6.51 5.63 8.25
N GLY A 127 6.25 6.38 7.17
CA GLY A 127 5.98 7.81 7.22
C GLY A 127 4.68 8.15 7.94
N ILE A 128 3.57 7.49 7.59
CA ILE A 128 2.28 7.78 8.24
C ILE A 128 2.26 7.40 9.72
N LYS A 129 3.02 6.40 10.13
CA LYS A 129 3.18 6.02 11.53
C LYS A 129 3.70 7.18 12.40
N GLU A 130 4.52 8.07 11.84
CA GLU A 130 5.02 9.25 12.55
C GLU A 130 3.97 10.37 12.64
N ILE A 131 3.05 10.41 11.70
CA ILE A 131 2.07 11.50 11.54
C ILE A 131 0.76 11.20 12.27
N VAL A 132 0.29 9.95 12.25
CA VAL A 132 -0.98 9.59 12.89
C VAL A 132 -0.95 9.81 14.42
N PRO A 133 -2.06 10.27 15.02
CA PRO A 133 -2.13 10.48 16.46
C PRO A 133 -1.75 9.22 17.25
N LYS A 134 -1.03 9.41 18.36
CA LYS A 134 -0.53 8.29 19.20
C LYS A 134 -1.63 7.34 19.72
N ARG A 135 -2.86 7.83 19.89
CA ARG A 135 -4.01 7.04 20.30
C ARG A 135 -4.57 6.12 19.20
N LEU A 136 -4.39 6.49 17.92
CA LEU A 136 -4.59 5.52 16.85
C LEU A 136 -3.49 4.49 16.97
N SER A 137 -3.88 3.24 17.09
CA SER A 137 -2.96 2.15 17.34
C SER A 137 -1.87 2.08 16.25
N LYS A 138 -0.71 2.67 16.54
CA LYS A 138 0.49 2.50 15.68
C LYS A 138 0.83 1.02 15.49
N GLN A 139 0.39 0.17 16.41
CA GLN A 139 0.54 -1.28 16.31
C GLN A 139 -0.14 -1.84 15.07
N ARG A 140 -1.33 -1.36 14.71
CA ARG A 140 -2.02 -1.80 13.47
C ARG A 140 -1.18 -1.51 12.22
N ILE A 141 -0.53 -0.34 12.18
CA ILE A 141 0.37 0.02 11.07
C ILE A 141 1.62 -0.88 11.09
N ASP A 142 2.19 -1.13 12.26
CA ASP A 142 3.34 -2.04 12.40
C ASP A 142 3.00 -3.47 11.96
N ASP A 143 1.78 -3.93 12.24
CA ASP A 143 1.34 -5.26 11.83
C ASP A 143 1.19 -5.34 10.30
N ILE A 144 0.59 -4.33 9.67
CA ILE A 144 0.53 -4.23 8.20
C ILE A 144 1.95 -4.21 7.60
N ILE A 145 2.86 -3.39 8.12
CA ILE A 145 4.25 -3.35 7.63
C ILE A 145 4.91 -4.73 7.69
N LYS A 146 4.67 -5.50 8.74
CA LYS A 146 5.19 -6.87 8.84
C LYS A 146 4.57 -7.81 7.80
N GLU A 147 3.28 -7.65 7.52
CA GLU A 147 2.61 -8.42 6.49
C GLU A 147 3.16 -8.09 5.11
N GLU A 148 3.40 -6.81 4.79
CA GLU A 148 4.06 -6.39 3.54
C GLU A 148 5.50 -6.94 3.40
N MET A 149 6.24 -6.99 4.50
CA MET A 149 7.54 -7.67 4.52
C MET A 149 7.39 -9.18 4.22
N GLY A 150 6.32 -9.79 4.70
CA GLY A 150 5.95 -11.18 4.38
C GLY A 150 5.62 -11.35 2.90
N HIS A 151 4.88 -10.43 2.29
CA HIS A 151 4.59 -10.42 0.85
C HIS A 151 5.88 -10.38 0.03
N ILE A 152 6.81 -9.48 0.36
CA ILE A 152 8.12 -9.41 -0.29
C ILE A 152 8.87 -10.74 -0.18
N ALA A 153 8.84 -11.39 0.98
CA ALA A 153 9.51 -12.68 1.17
C ALA A 153 8.90 -13.78 0.30
N VAL A 154 7.57 -13.84 0.19
CA VAL A 154 6.84 -14.79 -0.67
C VAL A 154 7.17 -14.52 -2.14
N LEU A 155 7.03 -13.28 -2.59
CA LEU A 155 7.31 -12.86 -3.97
C LEU A 155 8.76 -13.14 -4.37
N SER A 156 9.72 -12.87 -3.48
CA SER A 156 11.15 -13.11 -3.71
C SER A 156 11.44 -14.61 -3.82
N ARG A 157 10.78 -15.45 -3.05
CA ARG A 157 10.91 -16.92 -3.13
C ARG A 157 10.40 -17.45 -4.46
N GLU A 158 9.24 -16.98 -4.91
CA GLU A 158 8.67 -17.37 -6.21
C GLU A 158 9.58 -16.89 -7.36
N LEU A 159 10.11 -15.66 -7.25
CA LEU A 159 11.07 -15.13 -8.24
C LEU A 159 12.35 -15.96 -8.31
N ALA A 160 12.89 -16.40 -7.18
CA ALA A 160 14.05 -17.28 -7.13
C ALA A 160 13.75 -18.64 -7.77
N ALA A 161 12.56 -19.20 -7.53
CA ALA A 161 12.14 -20.48 -8.12
C ALA A 161 11.99 -20.44 -9.65
N LEU A 162 11.76 -19.26 -10.25
CA LEU A 162 11.73 -19.11 -11.71
C LEU A 162 13.13 -19.16 -12.34
N LYS A 163 14.18 -18.89 -11.55
CA LYS A 163 15.59 -18.79 -12.02
C LYS A 163 16.40 -20.04 -11.77
N GLY A 164 15.87 -20.97 -10.98
CA GLY A 164 16.52 -22.24 -10.61
C GLY A 164 16.08 -23.37 -11.47
#